data_889870b1f670c5c8c753d0dc7d175892
#
_entry.id   889870b1f670c5c8c753d0dc7d175892
#
_cell.length_a   1.000
_cell.length_b   1.000
_cell.length_c   1.000
_cell.angle_alpha   90.00
_cell.angle_beta   90.00
_cell.angle_gamma   90.00
#
_symmetry.space_group_name_H-M   'P 1'
#
loop_
_entity.id
_entity.type
_entity.pdbx_description
1 polymer ?
#
loop_
_entity_poly.entity_id
_entity_poly.type
_entity_poly.pdbx_seq_one_letter_code
_entity_poly.pdbx_strand_id
1 'polypeptide(L)'
;HAKEKFGYKKIVLGGWSGGGSLSLFYQDQATGTRLKHTAAGDPYDLSKAELPAADAILLLAAHVSRAVTLTEWMDPSISDESAPFTRETELNIYDPENPNKAPYEAAYVTRYRAAQLERNRRITAWVKERLADLRATGRDNHEQAFCVHGTMADLRWADPTQDPSDRTPYTCYLGEPAVANDGPVGLARFTTLRSWLSQWSYDNSPADGLTNATRVTLPALVINNTADLACTPSHAQRLYGALGSSDKSHVDIAGADHYYIERRDLLDGAVRQVSDWLKARDFM
;
A
#
# COMPACT_ATOMS: atom_id res chain seq x y z
N HIS A 1 -0.25 -22.98 -13.18
CA HIS A 1 0.47 -24.05 -12.45
C HIS A 1 -0.38 -24.74 -11.39
N ALA A 2 -1.06 -24.02 -10.45
CA ALA A 2 -1.85 -24.64 -9.39
C ALA A 2 -2.96 -25.56 -9.95
N LYS A 3 -3.80 -25.04 -10.85
CA LYS A 3 -4.86 -25.82 -11.49
C LYS A 3 -4.31 -26.86 -12.49
N GLU A 4 -3.43 -26.45 -13.38
CA GLU A 4 -2.96 -27.27 -14.50
C GLU A 4 -1.95 -28.35 -14.09
N LYS A 5 -0.95 -27.97 -13.28
CA LYS A 5 0.16 -28.88 -12.90
C LYS A 5 -0.11 -29.66 -11.63
N PHE A 6 -0.79 -29.05 -10.64
CA PHE A 6 -1.06 -29.69 -9.35
C PHE A 6 -2.50 -30.17 -9.19
N GLY A 7 -3.38 -29.90 -10.16
CA GLY A 7 -4.75 -30.40 -10.18
C GLY A 7 -5.68 -29.78 -9.13
N TYR A 8 -5.31 -28.65 -8.51
CA TYR A 8 -6.20 -27.96 -7.57
C TYR A 8 -7.44 -27.44 -8.29
N LYS A 9 -8.60 -27.72 -7.72
CA LYS A 9 -9.89 -27.31 -8.28
C LYS A 9 -10.25 -25.87 -7.93
N LYS A 10 -9.90 -25.42 -6.74
CA LYS A 10 -10.18 -24.08 -6.21
C LYS A 10 -8.88 -23.35 -5.91
N ILE A 11 -8.88 -22.04 -6.14
CA ILE A 11 -7.77 -21.14 -5.88
C ILE A 11 -8.25 -20.02 -4.95
N VAL A 12 -7.60 -19.85 -3.81
CA VAL A 12 -7.82 -18.71 -2.92
C VAL A 12 -6.61 -17.80 -3.00
N LEU A 13 -6.82 -16.53 -3.30
CA LEU A 13 -5.77 -15.51 -3.26
C LEU A 13 -5.66 -14.96 -1.85
N GLY A 14 -4.46 -15.05 -1.25
CA GLY A 14 -4.15 -14.40 0.02
C GLY A 14 -3.25 -13.19 -0.21
N GLY A 15 -3.72 -12.01 0.13
CA GLY A 15 -2.94 -10.77 0.06
C GLY A 15 -2.68 -10.19 1.43
N TRP A 16 -1.41 -10.26 1.90
CA TRP A 16 -0.98 -9.63 3.13
C TRP A 16 -0.29 -8.30 2.84
N SER A 17 -0.57 -7.26 3.65
CA SER A 17 0.05 -5.93 3.48
C SER A 17 -0.16 -5.39 2.05
N GLY A 18 0.93 -5.03 1.36
CA GLY A 18 0.91 -4.64 -0.05
C GLY A 18 0.41 -5.70 -1.03
N GLY A 19 0.37 -6.96 -0.60
CA GLY A 19 -0.21 -8.06 -1.39
C GLY A 19 -1.74 -7.98 -1.50
N GLY A 20 -2.42 -7.27 -0.60
CA GLY A 20 -3.88 -7.09 -0.66
C GLY A 20 -4.32 -6.36 -1.90
N SER A 21 -3.84 -5.13 -2.11
CA SER A 21 -4.17 -4.35 -3.32
C SER A 21 -3.69 -5.02 -4.61
N LEU A 22 -2.56 -5.74 -4.57
CA LEU A 22 -2.06 -6.50 -5.71
C LEU A 22 -2.98 -7.69 -6.04
N SER A 23 -3.50 -8.40 -5.04
CA SER A 23 -4.45 -9.51 -5.25
C SER A 23 -5.78 -9.02 -5.83
N LEU A 24 -6.28 -7.87 -5.36
CA LEU A 24 -7.46 -7.23 -5.92
C LEU A 24 -7.25 -6.82 -7.38
N PHE A 25 -6.10 -6.22 -7.69
CA PHE A 25 -5.72 -5.87 -9.05
C PHE A 25 -5.61 -7.11 -9.95
N TYR A 26 -4.93 -8.18 -9.48
CA TYR A 26 -4.84 -9.43 -10.22
C TYR A 26 -6.23 -10.00 -10.54
N GLN A 27 -7.11 -10.07 -9.54
CA GLN A 27 -8.47 -10.61 -9.72
C GLN A 27 -9.29 -9.78 -10.70
N ASP A 28 -9.22 -8.47 -10.63
CA ASP A 28 -9.87 -7.56 -11.58
C ASP A 28 -9.38 -7.82 -13.02
N GLN A 29 -8.05 -7.93 -13.21
CA GLN A 29 -7.47 -8.25 -14.52
C GLN A 29 -7.85 -9.67 -15.01
N ALA A 30 -7.95 -10.63 -14.10
CA ALA A 30 -8.33 -12.00 -14.43
C ALA A 30 -9.79 -12.15 -14.86
N THR A 31 -10.68 -11.25 -14.40
CA THR A 31 -12.14 -11.37 -14.67
C THR A 31 -12.68 -10.41 -15.73
N GLY A 32 -12.03 -9.31 -16.04
CA GLY A 32 -12.64 -8.37 -16.98
C GLY A 32 -11.71 -7.29 -17.52
N THR A 33 -11.17 -6.46 -16.66
CA THR A 33 -10.30 -5.36 -17.10
C THR A 33 -8.93 -5.89 -17.49
N ARG A 34 -8.47 -5.53 -18.70
CA ARG A 34 -7.18 -5.98 -19.23
C ARG A 34 -6.28 -4.79 -19.57
N LEU A 35 -5.10 -4.75 -18.99
CA LEU A 35 -4.08 -3.77 -19.34
C LEU A 35 -3.48 -4.07 -20.72
N LYS A 36 -3.29 -3.01 -21.52
CA LYS A 36 -2.61 -3.04 -22.82
C LYS A 36 -1.20 -2.49 -22.78
N HIS A 37 -0.89 -1.72 -21.73
CA HIS A 37 0.40 -1.06 -21.53
C HIS A 37 0.74 -1.05 -20.05
N THR A 38 2.03 -1.04 -19.74
CA THR A 38 2.49 -0.78 -18.37
C THR A 38 2.15 0.66 -17.94
N ALA A 39 2.27 0.97 -16.66
CA ALA A 39 2.12 2.35 -16.17
C ALA A 39 3.13 3.33 -16.79
N ALA A 40 4.26 2.83 -17.30
CA ALA A 40 5.25 3.59 -18.04
C ALA A 40 4.92 3.75 -19.54
N GLY A 41 3.82 3.15 -20.02
CA GLY A 41 3.43 3.18 -21.44
C GLY A 41 4.14 2.14 -22.32
N ASP A 42 4.94 1.24 -21.73
CA ASP A 42 5.56 0.16 -22.49
C ASP A 42 4.49 -0.85 -22.94
N PRO A 43 4.58 -1.42 -24.14
CA PRO A 43 3.59 -2.36 -24.63
C PRO A 43 3.59 -3.64 -23.80
N TYR A 44 2.47 -3.94 -23.18
CA TYR A 44 2.27 -5.17 -22.42
C TYR A 44 0.78 -5.53 -22.39
N ASP A 45 0.37 -6.46 -23.23
CA ASP A 45 -1.02 -6.82 -23.40
C ASP A 45 -1.41 -8.01 -22.51
N LEU A 46 -1.98 -7.72 -21.35
CA LEU A 46 -2.50 -8.74 -20.42
C LEU A 46 -3.68 -9.55 -21.00
N SER A 47 -4.36 -9.07 -22.06
CA SER A 47 -5.43 -9.84 -22.69
C SER A 47 -4.93 -11.14 -23.38
N LYS A 48 -3.62 -11.22 -23.62
CA LYS A 48 -2.95 -12.41 -24.15
C LYS A 48 -2.48 -13.37 -23.06
N ALA A 49 -2.52 -12.95 -21.80
CA ALA A 49 -2.19 -13.81 -20.67
C ALA A 49 -3.45 -14.56 -20.21
N GLU A 50 -3.37 -15.86 -20.14
CA GLU A 50 -4.41 -16.70 -19.55
C GLU A 50 -4.33 -16.63 -18.03
N LEU A 51 -4.88 -15.54 -17.45
CA LEU A 51 -4.89 -15.33 -16.00
C LEU A 51 -6.04 -16.15 -15.38
N PRO A 52 -5.77 -17.22 -14.61
CA PRO A 52 -6.81 -17.96 -13.93
C PRO A 52 -7.39 -17.10 -12.79
N ALA A 53 -8.69 -16.84 -12.85
CA ALA A 53 -9.40 -16.18 -11.77
C ALA A 53 -9.38 -17.03 -10.49
N ALA A 54 -9.35 -16.37 -9.35
CA ALA A 54 -9.52 -17.01 -8.05
C ALA A 54 -10.99 -17.30 -7.77
N ASP A 55 -11.21 -18.18 -6.80
CA ASP A 55 -12.53 -18.58 -6.30
C ASP A 55 -12.89 -17.85 -4.99
N ALA A 56 -11.88 -17.33 -4.27
CA ALA A 56 -12.04 -16.48 -3.08
C ALA A 56 -10.81 -15.59 -2.86
N ILE A 57 -10.95 -14.54 -2.03
CA ILE A 57 -9.86 -13.63 -1.69
C ILE A 57 -9.78 -13.41 -0.18
N LEU A 58 -8.56 -13.39 0.35
CA LEU A 58 -8.23 -13.06 1.73
C LEU A 58 -7.38 -11.79 1.74
N LEU A 59 -7.84 -10.76 2.41
CA LEU A 59 -7.10 -9.50 2.62
C LEU A 59 -6.64 -9.47 4.07
N LEU A 60 -5.35 -9.71 4.29
CA LEU A 60 -4.77 -9.94 5.62
C LEU A 60 -3.88 -8.75 5.98
N ALA A 61 -4.26 -7.97 7.01
CA ALA A 61 -3.54 -6.75 7.38
C ALA A 61 -3.13 -5.95 6.13
N ALA A 62 -4.09 -5.74 5.23
CA ALA A 62 -3.85 -5.23 3.89
C ALA A 62 -4.04 -3.72 3.82
N HIS A 63 -3.15 -3.01 3.13
CA HIS A 63 -3.37 -1.60 2.83
C HIS A 63 -4.09 -1.39 1.48
N VAL A 64 -4.76 -0.25 1.37
CA VAL A 64 -5.61 0.09 0.22
C VAL A 64 -4.86 0.16 -1.12
N SER A 65 -3.60 0.61 -1.09
CA SER A 65 -2.74 0.74 -2.28
C SER A 65 -1.31 1.03 -1.82
N ARG A 66 -0.32 0.50 -2.52
CA ARG A 66 1.10 0.85 -2.27
C ARG A 66 1.35 2.34 -2.54
N ALA A 67 0.79 2.87 -3.62
CA ALA A 67 0.95 4.27 -3.99
C ALA A 67 0.31 5.22 -2.96
N VAL A 68 -0.91 4.92 -2.50
CA VAL A 68 -1.58 5.70 -1.45
C VAL A 68 -0.80 5.62 -0.14
N THR A 69 -0.42 4.42 0.29
CA THR A 69 0.33 4.21 1.53
C THR A 69 1.67 4.94 1.51
N LEU A 70 2.45 4.82 0.42
CA LEU A 70 3.69 5.57 0.29
C LEU A 70 3.42 7.08 0.36
N THR A 71 2.43 7.58 -0.37
CA THR A 71 2.12 9.01 -0.40
C THR A 71 1.81 9.53 1.01
N GLU A 72 1.00 8.81 1.79
CA GLU A 72 0.69 9.15 3.17
C GLU A 72 1.90 9.06 4.13
N TRP A 73 2.95 8.34 3.75
CA TRP A 73 4.17 8.16 4.53
C TRP A 73 5.31 9.08 4.10
N MET A 74 5.20 9.72 2.93
CA MET A 74 6.23 10.65 2.45
C MET A 74 6.33 11.86 3.36
N ASP A 75 7.56 12.30 3.61
CA ASP A 75 7.86 13.53 4.33
C ASP A 75 7.65 14.74 3.39
N PRO A 76 6.58 15.53 3.56
CA PRO A 76 6.29 16.65 2.68
C PRO A 76 7.22 17.85 2.88
N SER A 77 8.02 17.85 3.94
CA SER A 77 8.99 18.90 4.21
C SER A 77 10.17 18.91 3.23
N ILE A 78 10.36 17.81 2.48
CA ILE A 78 11.38 17.72 1.42
C ILE A 78 10.80 18.34 0.15
N SER A 79 11.17 19.58 -0.15
CA SER A 79 10.74 20.32 -1.34
C SER A 79 11.65 20.09 -2.56
N ASP A 80 12.90 19.66 -2.33
CA ASP A 80 13.90 19.36 -3.36
C ASP A 80 14.52 17.97 -3.11
N GLU A 81 14.30 17.03 -4.05
CA GLU A 81 14.82 15.66 -3.95
C GLU A 81 16.36 15.61 -4.11
N SER A 82 17.00 16.66 -4.65
CA SER A 82 18.47 16.77 -4.73
C SER A 82 19.11 17.23 -3.41
N ALA A 83 18.32 17.81 -2.51
CA ALA A 83 18.73 18.30 -1.19
C ALA A 83 17.82 17.76 -0.06
N PRO A 84 17.71 16.43 0.12
CA PRO A 84 16.68 15.80 0.94
C PRO A 84 16.81 16.08 2.44
N PHE A 85 17.90 16.67 2.89
CA PHE A 85 18.13 17.09 4.29
C PHE A 85 17.83 18.58 4.53
N THR A 86 17.54 19.34 3.47
CA THR A 86 16.97 20.70 3.58
C THR A 86 15.47 20.59 3.63
N ARG A 87 14.86 20.93 4.78
CA ARG A 87 13.45 20.67 5.06
C ARG A 87 12.70 21.95 5.44
N GLU A 88 11.44 21.99 5.07
CA GLU A 88 10.51 23.05 5.48
C GLU A 88 10.04 22.78 6.90
N THR A 89 10.44 23.62 7.86
CA THR A 89 10.12 23.44 9.29
C THR A 89 8.63 23.22 9.56
N GLU A 90 7.75 24.01 8.92
CA GLU A 90 6.30 23.91 9.14
C GLU A 90 5.68 22.57 8.66
N LEU A 91 6.35 21.85 7.77
CA LEU A 91 5.92 20.54 7.26
C LEU A 91 6.76 19.38 7.83
N ASN A 92 7.85 19.65 8.58
CA ASN A 92 8.63 18.61 9.23
C ASN A 92 8.02 18.28 10.59
N ILE A 93 7.25 17.21 10.69
CA ILE A 93 6.58 16.81 11.95
C ILE A 93 7.55 16.37 13.05
N TYR A 94 8.81 16.16 12.70
CA TYR A 94 9.88 15.80 13.65
C TYR A 94 10.74 16.98 14.07
N ASP A 95 10.55 18.15 13.46
CA ASP A 95 11.27 19.37 13.83
C ASP A 95 10.71 19.93 15.15
N PRO A 96 11.55 20.12 16.20
CA PRO A 96 11.11 20.74 17.43
C PRO A 96 10.61 22.17 17.26
N GLU A 97 11.06 22.88 16.23
CA GLU A 97 10.64 24.26 15.91
C GLU A 97 9.35 24.33 15.08
N ASN A 98 8.80 23.18 14.61
CA ASN A 98 7.53 23.20 13.89
C ASN A 98 6.43 23.78 14.80
N PRO A 99 5.72 24.84 14.37
CA PRO A 99 4.66 25.44 15.18
C PRO A 99 3.42 24.53 15.31
N ASN A 100 3.25 23.56 14.42
CA ASN A 100 2.13 22.63 14.44
C ASN A 100 2.51 21.40 15.29
N LYS A 101 1.81 21.17 16.38
CA LYS A 101 2.06 20.06 17.32
C LYS A 101 0.84 19.14 17.38
N ALA A 102 1.07 17.87 17.67
CA ALA A 102 -0.01 16.91 17.95
C ALA A 102 -0.73 17.24 19.29
N PRO A 103 -2.04 17.06 19.40
CA PRO A 103 -2.97 16.64 18.32
C PRO A 103 -3.10 17.72 17.24
N TYR A 104 -2.99 17.28 15.96
CA TYR A 104 -2.98 18.22 14.84
C TYR A 104 -4.36 18.76 14.51
N GLU A 105 -4.43 20.06 14.27
CA GLU A 105 -5.62 20.73 13.76
C GLU A 105 -6.01 20.22 12.36
N ALA A 106 -7.30 20.09 12.08
CA ALA A 106 -7.81 19.56 10.82
C ALA A 106 -7.30 20.31 9.58
N ALA A 107 -7.11 21.63 9.70
CA ALA A 107 -6.54 22.46 8.63
C ALA A 107 -5.08 22.06 8.33
N TYR A 108 -4.29 21.79 9.37
CA TYR A 108 -2.92 21.32 9.21
C TYR A 108 -2.88 19.92 8.58
N VAL A 109 -3.70 18.99 9.05
CA VAL A 109 -3.81 17.63 8.46
C VAL A 109 -4.11 17.73 6.97
N THR A 110 -5.05 18.57 6.58
CA THR A 110 -5.42 18.78 5.17
C THR A 110 -4.23 19.33 4.36
N ARG A 111 -3.55 20.37 4.85
CA ARG A 111 -2.36 20.95 4.22
C ARG A 111 -1.23 19.92 4.10
N TYR A 112 -0.98 19.17 5.15
CA TYR A 112 0.07 18.15 5.20
C TYR A 112 -0.17 17.05 4.15
N ARG A 113 -1.38 16.50 4.09
CA ARG A 113 -1.77 15.48 3.09
C ARG A 113 -1.71 16.01 1.66
N ALA A 114 -2.09 17.25 1.43
CA ALA A 114 -1.93 17.90 0.13
C ALA A 114 -0.46 18.02 -0.28
N ALA A 115 0.42 18.43 0.63
CA ALA A 115 1.86 18.53 0.38
C ALA A 115 2.53 17.16 0.13
N GLN A 116 2.09 16.10 0.81
CA GLN A 116 2.52 14.72 0.51
C GLN A 116 2.15 14.30 -0.91
N LEU A 117 0.93 14.57 -1.33
CA LEU A 117 0.45 14.27 -2.69
C LEU A 117 1.21 15.09 -3.75
N GLU A 118 1.45 16.36 -3.49
CA GLU A 118 2.25 17.23 -4.36
C GLU A 118 3.67 16.69 -4.54
N ARG A 119 4.33 16.26 -3.45
CA ARG A 119 5.65 15.65 -3.52
C ARG A 119 5.64 14.37 -4.37
N ASN A 120 4.66 13.48 -4.22
CA ASN A 120 4.53 12.28 -5.06
C ASN A 120 4.39 12.65 -6.54
N ARG A 121 3.58 13.67 -6.85
CA ARG A 121 3.37 14.15 -8.22
C ARG A 121 4.62 14.79 -8.81
N ARG A 122 5.39 15.53 -8.03
CA ARG A 122 6.67 16.13 -8.45
C ARG A 122 7.68 15.06 -8.84
N ILE A 123 7.87 14.02 -8.01
CA ILE A 123 8.74 12.89 -8.34
C ILE A 123 8.21 12.15 -9.58
N THR A 124 6.90 11.97 -9.71
CA THR A 124 6.28 11.33 -10.88
C THR A 124 6.53 12.12 -12.16
N ALA A 125 6.47 13.44 -12.12
CA ALA A 125 6.78 14.28 -13.27
C ALA A 125 8.24 14.12 -13.72
N TRP A 126 9.18 14.18 -12.77
CA TRP A 126 10.60 13.91 -13.03
C TRP A 126 10.84 12.52 -13.63
N VAL A 127 10.19 11.48 -13.09
CA VAL A 127 10.30 10.10 -13.62
C VAL A 127 9.83 10.02 -15.07
N LYS A 128 8.71 10.68 -15.41
CA LYS A 128 8.18 10.70 -16.78
C LYS A 128 9.12 11.44 -17.75
N GLU A 129 9.70 12.55 -17.31
CA GLU A 129 10.70 13.29 -18.08
C GLU A 129 11.93 12.42 -18.37
N ARG A 130 12.49 11.76 -17.34
CA ARG A 130 13.66 10.87 -17.53
C ARG A 130 13.36 9.69 -18.46
N LEU A 131 12.17 9.09 -18.39
CA LEU A 131 11.76 8.07 -19.34
C LEU A 131 11.64 8.59 -20.76
N ALA A 132 11.12 9.81 -20.94
CA ALA A 132 11.04 10.45 -22.25
C ALA A 132 12.43 10.71 -22.84
N ASP A 133 13.41 11.18 -22.04
CA ASP A 133 14.79 11.39 -22.47
C ASP A 133 15.47 10.08 -22.90
N LEU A 134 15.26 8.99 -22.13
CA LEU A 134 15.80 7.68 -22.50
C LEU A 134 15.26 7.22 -23.85
N ARG A 135 13.95 7.40 -24.08
CA ARG A 135 13.30 7.05 -25.35
C ARG A 135 13.80 7.92 -26.50
N ALA A 136 13.90 9.22 -26.30
CA ALA A 136 14.38 10.15 -27.32
C ALA A 136 15.83 9.87 -27.77
N THR A 137 16.61 9.21 -26.91
CA THR A 137 18.01 8.82 -27.20
C THR A 137 18.16 7.35 -27.62
N GLY A 138 17.07 6.65 -27.96
CA GLY A 138 17.08 5.23 -28.38
C GLY A 138 17.43 4.24 -27.27
N ARG A 139 17.21 4.63 -26.02
CA ARG A 139 17.50 3.83 -24.83
C ARG A 139 16.23 3.28 -24.18
N ASP A 140 15.24 2.90 -24.95
CA ASP A 140 13.92 2.45 -24.46
C ASP A 140 14.00 1.31 -23.44
N ASN A 141 14.97 0.41 -23.59
CA ASN A 141 15.18 -0.73 -22.71
C ASN A 141 16.06 -0.42 -21.49
N HIS A 142 16.57 0.83 -21.36
CA HIS A 142 17.36 1.19 -20.19
C HIS A 142 16.46 1.52 -19.01
N GLU A 143 16.95 1.21 -17.83
CA GLU A 143 16.33 1.54 -16.56
C GLU A 143 17.27 2.38 -15.70
N GLN A 144 16.71 3.33 -14.96
CA GLN A 144 17.46 4.15 -14.03
C GLN A 144 16.92 3.94 -12.62
N ALA A 145 17.82 3.62 -11.69
CA ALA A 145 17.51 3.56 -10.28
C ALA A 145 17.67 4.95 -9.63
N PHE A 146 16.88 5.19 -8.57
CA PHE A 146 17.00 6.38 -7.74
C PHE A 146 16.51 6.10 -6.32
N CYS A 147 16.86 6.99 -5.39
CA CYS A 147 16.43 6.94 -4.00
C CYS A 147 15.32 7.96 -3.73
N VAL A 148 14.37 7.58 -2.87
CA VAL A 148 13.34 8.48 -2.32
C VAL A 148 13.58 8.60 -0.83
N HIS A 149 14.02 9.76 -0.37
CA HIS A 149 14.30 10.04 1.03
C HIS A 149 13.01 10.37 1.80
N GLY A 150 13.03 10.25 3.13
CA GLY A 150 11.91 10.67 3.97
C GLY A 150 10.60 10.00 3.58
N THR A 151 10.44 8.73 3.90
CA THR A 151 9.23 7.94 3.60
C THR A 151 8.63 7.29 4.85
N MET A 152 8.92 7.89 6.03
CA MET A 152 8.41 7.44 7.33
C MET A 152 7.87 8.63 8.14
N ALA A 153 7.02 9.48 7.50
CA ALA A 153 6.46 10.69 8.10
C ALA A 153 4.93 10.72 8.03
N ASP A 154 4.28 9.62 8.44
CA ASP A 154 2.83 9.59 8.57
C ASP A 154 2.38 10.28 9.86
N LEU A 155 1.38 11.16 9.76
CA LEU A 155 0.77 11.83 10.91
C LEU A 155 0.27 10.85 11.98
N ARG A 156 -0.19 9.66 11.59
CA ARG A 156 -0.68 8.62 12.50
C ARG A 156 0.37 8.11 13.49
N TRP A 157 1.66 8.21 13.15
CA TRP A 157 2.75 7.85 14.07
C TRP A 157 3.10 8.98 15.05
N ALA A 158 2.85 10.23 14.68
CA ALA A 158 3.11 11.38 15.53
C ALA A 158 1.88 11.82 16.35
N ASP A 159 0.67 11.44 15.93
CA ASP A 159 -0.61 11.80 16.56
C ASP A 159 -1.52 10.58 16.69
N PRO A 160 -1.66 10.02 17.92
CA PRO A 160 -2.53 8.86 18.15
C PRO A 160 -4.01 9.11 17.88
N THR A 161 -4.46 10.37 17.80
CA THR A 161 -5.86 10.71 17.48
C THR A 161 -6.17 10.54 15.99
N GLN A 162 -5.14 10.45 15.14
CA GLN A 162 -5.30 10.15 13.72
C GLN A 162 -5.49 8.64 13.52
N ASP A 163 -6.68 8.21 13.09
CA ASP A 163 -7.06 6.80 12.91
C ASP A 163 -6.82 5.97 14.21
N PRO A 164 -7.58 6.24 15.30
CA PRO A 164 -7.35 5.63 16.62
C PRO A 164 -7.41 4.11 16.57
N SER A 165 -6.49 3.44 17.26
CA SER A 165 -6.37 1.98 17.29
C SER A 165 -5.56 1.52 18.52
N ASP A 166 -5.36 0.19 18.65
CA ASP A 166 -4.56 -0.40 19.74
C ASP A 166 -3.05 -0.26 19.53
N ARG A 167 -2.61 0.41 18.45
CA ARG A 167 -1.17 0.56 18.13
C ARG A 167 -0.41 1.34 19.21
N THR A 168 0.86 1.00 19.40
CA THR A 168 1.75 1.74 20.28
C THR A 168 1.90 3.17 19.75
N PRO A 169 1.55 4.20 20.55
CA PRO A 169 1.70 5.60 20.15
C PRO A 169 3.17 6.00 19.87
N TYR A 170 3.35 6.98 19.01
CA TYR A 170 4.67 7.59 18.70
C TYR A 170 5.71 6.58 18.18
N THR A 171 5.24 5.52 17.55
CA THR A 171 6.06 4.44 17.01
C THR A 171 5.59 4.08 15.60
N CYS A 172 6.53 3.72 14.71
CA CYS A 172 6.23 3.09 13.43
C CYS A 172 6.74 1.65 13.41
N TYR A 173 6.42 0.89 12.37
CA TYR A 173 6.85 -0.51 12.26
C TYR A 173 8.38 -0.71 12.12
N LEU A 174 9.15 0.37 11.96
CA LEU A 174 10.62 0.39 11.96
C LEU A 174 11.21 0.97 13.26
N GLY A 175 10.38 1.22 14.29
CA GLY A 175 10.80 1.77 15.56
C GLY A 175 10.49 3.26 15.68
N GLU A 176 11.45 4.08 16.07
CA GLU A 176 11.28 5.53 16.21
C GLU A 176 11.09 6.19 14.83
N PRO A 177 9.95 6.87 14.58
CA PRO A 177 9.62 7.37 13.24
C PRO A 177 10.61 8.40 12.69
N ALA A 178 11.11 9.32 13.52
CA ALA A 178 12.09 10.33 13.10
C ALA A 178 13.39 9.68 12.60
N VAL A 179 13.90 8.69 13.35
CA VAL A 179 15.10 7.93 12.98
C VAL A 179 14.85 7.11 11.71
N ALA A 180 13.71 6.45 11.62
CA ALA A 180 13.33 5.67 10.44
C ALA A 180 13.16 6.54 9.19
N ASN A 181 12.66 7.78 9.35
CA ASN A 181 12.47 8.72 8.24
C ASN A 181 13.80 9.09 7.56
N ASP A 182 14.87 9.24 8.34
CA ASP A 182 16.22 9.53 7.83
C ASP A 182 17.05 8.27 7.56
N GLY A 183 16.56 7.12 7.99
CA GLY A 183 17.25 5.84 7.86
C GLY A 183 17.33 5.32 6.42
N PRO A 184 18.13 4.27 6.19
CA PRO A 184 18.36 3.71 4.84
C PRO A 184 17.20 2.84 4.34
N VAL A 185 16.25 2.49 5.20
CA VAL A 185 15.11 1.59 4.91
C VAL A 185 13.80 2.37 4.91
N GLY A 186 12.88 2.00 4.02
CA GLY A 186 11.55 2.60 3.90
C GLY A 186 10.89 2.21 2.59
N LEU A 187 9.58 2.45 2.46
CA LEU A 187 8.88 2.19 1.20
C LEU A 187 9.47 3.06 0.09
N ALA A 188 9.65 2.45 -1.09
CA ALA A 188 10.23 3.11 -2.26
C ALA A 188 11.62 3.75 -2.06
N ARG A 189 12.28 3.52 -0.90
CA ARG A 189 13.60 4.11 -0.58
C ARG A 189 14.60 3.91 -1.72
N PHE A 190 14.61 2.75 -2.34
CA PHE A 190 15.32 2.45 -3.56
C PHE A 190 14.34 1.92 -4.60
N THR A 191 14.23 2.61 -5.74
CA THR A 191 13.30 2.26 -6.79
C THR A 191 13.87 2.54 -8.17
N THR A 192 13.12 2.22 -9.24
CA THR A 192 13.47 2.53 -10.62
C THR A 192 12.35 3.32 -11.27
N LEU A 193 12.61 3.96 -12.42
CA LEU A 193 11.62 4.80 -13.10
C LEU A 193 10.31 4.06 -13.37
N ARG A 194 10.39 2.84 -13.94
CA ARG A 194 9.20 2.04 -14.25
C ARG A 194 8.52 1.48 -13.00
N SER A 195 9.31 1.06 -12.02
CA SER A 195 8.80 0.59 -10.73
C SER A 195 8.07 1.69 -9.97
N TRP A 196 8.59 2.94 -10.03
CA TRP A 196 7.90 4.09 -9.47
C TRP A 196 6.50 4.25 -10.05
N LEU A 197 6.36 4.31 -11.37
CA LEU A 197 5.06 4.49 -12.02
C LEU A 197 4.09 3.36 -11.74
N SER A 198 4.57 2.12 -11.69
CA SER A 198 3.70 0.95 -11.52
C SER A 198 3.28 0.70 -10.07
N GLN A 199 4.08 1.11 -9.07
CA GLN A 199 3.85 0.78 -7.67
C GLN A 199 3.62 1.98 -6.76
N TRP A 200 4.28 3.13 -7.02
CA TRP A 200 4.43 4.20 -6.04
C TRP A 200 3.81 5.52 -6.47
N SER A 201 3.63 5.75 -7.77
CA SER A 201 2.99 6.95 -8.28
C SER A 201 1.50 6.94 -7.96
N TYR A 202 1.03 7.97 -7.26
CA TYR A 202 -0.35 8.09 -6.79
C TYR A 202 -1.37 8.00 -7.94
N ASP A 203 -1.11 8.75 -9.02
CA ASP A 203 -2.04 8.87 -10.14
C ASP A 203 -1.83 7.81 -11.24
N ASN A 204 -0.76 6.98 -11.19
CA ASN A 204 -0.41 6.08 -12.30
C ASN A 204 -0.41 4.59 -11.92
N SER A 205 -0.29 4.24 -10.63
CA SER A 205 -0.29 2.84 -10.21
C SER A 205 -1.64 2.18 -10.49
N PRO A 206 -1.69 1.08 -11.27
CA PRO A 206 -2.94 0.40 -11.58
C PRO A 206 -3.46 -0.46 -10.41
N ALA A 207 -2.61 -0.75 -9.42
CA ALA A 207 -2.96 -1.57 -8.25
C ALA A 207 -3.61 -0.73 -7.14
N ASP A 208 -4.64 0.06 -7.50
CA ASP A 208 -5.50 0.75 -6.54
C ASP A 208 -6.55 -0.23 -6.00
N GLY A 209 -6.34 -0.66 -4.75
CA GLY A 209 -7.19 -1.66 -4.11
C GLY A 209 -8.63 -1.19 -3.97
N LEU A 210 -8.90 0.09 -3.74
CA LEU A 210 -10.28 0.59 -3.59
C LEU A 210 -11.05 0.50 -4.91
N THR A 211 -10.44 0.96 -6.00
CA THR A 211 -11.04 0.89 -7.34
C THR A 211 -11.20 -0.56 -7.80
N ASN A 212 -10.18 -1.39 -7.64
CA ASN A 212 -10.22 -2.79 -8.07
C ASN A 212 -11.22 -3.62 -7.24
N ALA A 213 -11.34 -3.37 -5.93
CA ALA A 213 -12.27 -4.05 -5.04
C ALA A 213 -13.73 -3.95 -5.48
N THR A 214 -14.14 -2.82 -6.08
CA THR A 214 -15.53 -2.64 -6.56
C THR A 214 -15.96 -3.66 -7.59
N ARG A 215 -14.99 -4.25 -8.31
CA ARG A 215 -15.21 -5.26 -9.36
C ARG A 215 -14.97 -6.70 -8.89
N VAL A 216 -14.53 -6.88 -7.64
CA VAL A 216 -14.32 -8.20 -7.03
C VAL A 216 -15.62 -8.62 -6.34
N THR A 217 -16.30 -9.62 -6.93
CA THR A 217 -17.62 -10.11 -6.48
C THR A 217 -17.58 -11.50 -5.84
N LEU A 218 -16.42 -12.14 -5.83
CA LEU A 218 -16.21 -13.46 -5.22
C LEU A 218 -16.18 -13.37 -3.66
N PRO A 219 -16.34 -14.49 -2.94
CA PRO A 219 -16.23 -14.51 -1.48
C PRO A 219 -14.93 -13.87 -0.99
N ALA A 220 -15.05 -12.97 0.00
CA ALA A 220 -13.94 -12.19 0.50
C ALA A 220 -13.88 -12.14 2.03
N LEU A 221 -12.67 -12.33 2.59
CA LEU A 221 -12.40 -12.14 4.01
C LEU A 221 -11.38 -11.02 4.20
N VAL A 222 -11.71 -10.05 5.05
CA VAL A 222 -10.81 -8.98 5.48
C VAL A 222 -10.43 -9.21 6.94
N ILE A 223 -9.15 -9.45 7.20
CA ILE A 223 -8.57 -9.51 8.55
C ILE A 223 -7.88 -8.19 8.84
N ASN A 224 -8.31 -7.54 9.90
CA ASN A 224 -7.71 -6.32 10.45
C ASN A 224 -6.94 -6.65 11.74
N ASN A 225 -5.70 -6.20 11.84
CA ASN A 225 -4.90 -6.27 13.05
C ASN A 225 -4.98 -4.92 13.77
N THR A 226 -5.63 -4.85 14.94
CA THR A 226 -6.00 -3.55 15.53
C THR A 226 -4.83 -2.76 16.10
N ALA A 227 -3.68 -3.39 16.36
CA ALA A 227 -2.44 -2.73 16.78
C ALA A 227 -1.43 -2.54 15.63
N ASP A 228 -1.87 -2.66 14.38
CA ASP A 228 -1.01 -2.54 13.20
C ASP A 228 -0.51 -1.11 13.01
N LEU A 229 0.81 -0.95 12.93
CA LEU A 229 1.51 0.31 12.71
C LEU A 229 1.68 0.66 11.22
N ALA A 230 1.46 -0.31 10.32
CA ALA A 230 1.59 -0.13 8.87
C ALA A 230 0.22 -0.02 8.18
N CYS A 231 -0.70 -0.91 8.52
CA CYS A 231 -2.05 -0.99 7.96
C CYS A 231 -3.08 -0.71 9.05
N THR A 232 -3.27 0.56 9.38
CA THR A 232 -4.21 0.98 10.40
C THR A 232 -5.66 0.58 10.07
N PRO A 233 -6.59 0.50 11.04
CA PRO A 233 -7.94 -0.05 10.85
C PRO A 233 -8.72 0.58 9.70
N SER A 234 -8.50 1.87 9.39
CA SER A 234 -9.15 2.53 8.27
C SER A 234 -8.87 1.88 6.92
N HIS A 235 -7.71 1.24 6.73
CA HIS A 235 -7.39 0.49 5.51
C HIS A 235 -8.33 -0.70 5.31
N ALA A 236 -8.51 -1.52 6.35
CA ALA A 236 -9.40 -2.67 6.31
C ALA A 236 -10.86 -2.27 6.12
N GLN A 237 -11.31 -1.23 6.83
CA GLN A 237 -12.67 -0.69 6.72
C GLN A 237 -12.97 -0.18 5.30
N ARG A 238 -12.04 0.58 4.71
CA ARG A 238 -12.16 1.11 3.34
C ARG A 238 -12.18 -0.02 2.30
N LEU A 239 -11.30 -1.02 2.43
CA LEU A 239 -11.29 -2.20 1.55
C LEU A 239 -12.59 -2.99 1.67
N TYR A 240 -13.04 -3.28 2.90
CA TYR A 240 -14.30 -3.98 3.14
C TYR A 240 -15.49 -3.23 2.55
N GLY A 241 -15.54 -1.90 2.74
CA GLY A 241 -16.59 -1.06 2.16
C GLY A 241 -16.58 -1.06 0.64
N ALA A 242 -15.41 -1.07 0.01
CA ALA A 242 -15.25 -1.02 -1.44
C ALA A 242 -15.53 -2.36 -2.16
N LEU A 243 -15.39 -3.51 -1.47
CA LEU A 243 -15.61 -4.83 -2.07
C LEU A 243 -17.02 -4.95 -2.66
N GLY A 244 -17.11 -5.27 -3.96
CA GLY A 244 -18.35 -5.55 -4.69
C GLY A 244 -19.01 -6.88 -4.32
N SER A 245 -18.37 -7.71 -3.50
CA SER A 245 -18.88 -9.01 -3.05
C SER A 245 -20.09 -8.83 -2.11
N SER A 246 -21.11 -9.65 -2.30
CA SER A 246 -22.23 -9.83 -1.34
C SER A 246 -21.87 -10.84 -0.24
N ASP A 247 -20.92 -11.75 -0.48
CA ASP A 247 -20.37 -12.68 0.52
C ASP A 247 -19.03 -12.17 1.02
N LYS A 248 -19.06 -11.20 1.95
CA LYS A 248 -17.84 -10.63 2.52
C LYS A 248 -17.90 -10.59 4.05
N SER A 249 -16.77 -10.87 4.68
CA SER A 249 -16.60 -10.87 6.13
C SER A 249 -15.46 -9.93 6.54
N HIS A 250 -15.60 -9.25 7.68
CA HIS A 250 -14.56 -8.46 8.32
C HIS A 250 -14.32 -8.99 9.72
N VAL A 251 -13.07 -9.22 10.10
CA VAL A 251 -12.68 -9.74 11.41
C VAL A 251 -11.53 -8.91 11.95
N ASP A 252 -11.69 -8.42 13.18
CA ASP A 252 -10.63 -7.76 13.94
C ASP A 252 -9.87 -8.77 14.80
N ILE A 253 -8.55 -8.75 14.74
CA ILE A 253 -7.67 -9.45 15.67
C ILE A 253 -7.15 -8.42 16.67
N ALA A 254 -7.83 -8.33 17.80
CA ALA A 254 -7.56 -7.34 18.82
C ALA A 254 -6.13 -7.44 19.37
N GLY A 255 -5.41 -6.31 19.41
CA GLY A 255 -4.04 -6.21 19.90
C GLY A 255 -2.98 -6.85 19.01
N ALA A 256 -3.32 -7.36 17.81
CA ALA A 256 -2.35 -7.89 16.87
C ALA A 256 -1.63 -6.74 16.14
N ASP A 257 -0.31 -6.82 16.08
CA ASP A 257 0.52 -5.99 15.23
C ASP A 257 0.62 -6.54 13.79
N HIS A 258 1.37 -5.86 12.93
CA HIS A 258 1.50 -6.23 11.52
C HIS A 258 2.09 -7.63 11.29
N TYR A 259 2.97 -8.10 12.16
CA TYR A 259 3.76 -9.32 12.01
C TYR A 259 3.46 -10.38 13.07
N TYR A 260 2.55 -10.11 14.03
CA TYR A 260 2.29 -10.95 15.21
C TYR A 260 3.55 -11.23 16.04
N ILE A 261 4.41 -10.19 16.20
CA ILE A 261 5.68 -10.32 16.90
C ILE A 261 5.43 -10.79 18.34
N GLU A 262 6.06 -11.93 18.72
CA GLU A 262 5.94 -12.56 20.04
C GLU A 262 4.49 -12.85 20.50
N ARG A 263 3.52 -12.82 19.56
CA ARG A 263 2.10 -13.01 19.82
C ARG A 263 1.54 -14.24 19.08
N ARG A 264 2.13 -15.40 19.39
CA ARG A 264 1.70 -16.68 18.80
C ARG A 264 0.22 -16.97 19.02
N ASP A 265 -0.32 -16.59 20.17
CA ASP A 265 -1.73 -16.70 20.53
C ASP A 265 -2.65 -15.99 19.52
N LEU A 266 -2.29 -14.77 19.13
CA LEU A 266 -3.04 -13.96 18.15
C LEU A 266 -2.89 -14.50 16.74
N LEU A 267 -1.67 -14.95 16.37
CA LEU A 267 -1.45 -15.60 15.08
C LEU A 267 -2.31 -16.87 14.94
N ASP A 268 -2.31 -17.73 15.96
CA ASP A 268 -3.13 -18.94 15.95
C ASP A 268 -4.64 -18.61 15.92
N GLY A 269 -5.04 -17.50 16.54
CA GLY A 269 -6.40 -16.95 16.44
C GLY A 269 -6.75 -16.55 15.01
N ALA A 270 -5.88 -15.77 14.35
CA ALA A 270 -6.07 -15.36 12.96
C ALA A 270 -6.12 -16.56 12.00
N VAL A 271 -5.24 -17.53 12.18
CA VAL A 271 -5.23 -18.79 11.39
C VAL A 271 -6.55 -19.55 11.57
N ARG A 272 -7.08 -19.64 12.78
CA ARG A 272 -8.41 -20.26 13.01
C ARG A 272 -9.51 -19.52 12.27
N GLN A 273 -9.57 -18.18 12.35
CA GLN A 273 -10.56 -17.38 11.64
C GLN A 273 -10.53 -17.66 10.13
N VAL A 274 -9.35 -17.67 9.52
CA VAL A 274 -9.16 -17.98 8.10
C VAL A 274 -9.62 -19.41 7.79
N SER A 275 -9.18 -20.39 8.60
CA SER A 275 -9.51 -21.82 8.37
C SER A 275 -11.01 -22.08 8.48
N ASP A 276 -11.67 -21.51 9.48
CA ASP A 276 -13.10 -21.71 9.70
C ASP A 276 -13.92 -21.00 8.59
N TRP A 277 -13.48 -19.83 8.15
CA TRP A 277 -14.09 -19.12 7.03
C TRP A 277 -13.99 -19.92 5.72
N LEU A 278 -12.84 -20.52 5.45
CA LEU A 278 -12.60 -21.35 4.28
C LEU A 278 -13.41 -22.66 4.33
N LYS A 279 -13.46 -23.35 5.48
CA LYS A 279 -14.27 -24.57 5.67
C LYS A 279 -15.75 -24.30 5.47
N ALA A 280 -16.27 -23.19 6.01
CA ALA A 280 -17.68 -22.82 5.87
C ALA A 280 -18.11 -22.60 4.40
N ARG A 281 -17.16 -22.51 3.48
CA ARG A 281 -17.38 -22.31 2.03
C ARG A 281 -16.83 -23.44 1.15
N ASP A 282 -16.50 -24.58 1.75
CA ASP A 282 -15.97 -25.76 1.07
C ASP A 282 -14.67 -25.47 0.26
N PHE A 283 -13.80 -24.58 0.80
CA PHE A 283 -12.48 -24.33 0.23
C PHE A 283 -11.38 -25.24 0.83
N MET A 284 -11.72 -25.97 1.87
CA MET A 284 -10.82 -26.92 2.55
C MET A 284 -11.53 -28.26 2.76
#